data_c40dcef98cad6237e07eb3c68ef1be3b
#
_entry.id   c40dcef98cad6237e07eb3c68ef1be3b
#
_cell.length_a   1.000
_cell.length_b   1.000
_cell.length_c   1.000
_cell.angle_alpha   90.00
_cell.angle_beta   90.00
_cell.angle_gamma   90.00
#
_symmetry.space_group_name_H-M   'P 1'
#
loop_
_entity.id
_entity.type
_entity.pdbx_description
1 polymer ?
#
loop_
_entity_poly.entity_id
_entity_poly.type
_entity_poly.pdbx_seq_one_letter_code
_entity_poly.pdbx_strand_id
1 'polypeptide(L)'
;MKRAWRFLVFLLVTEWRMYVDLVRLLARRSDVPAGAEPVPYVGGVALLLWGFTTVSVIELVALHLVIPWEDDVRLAADVLGIWSVVWCLGLTGCHYVYPHLATADGLELRLQRHRPAVTVPWDAVGAVRVRERSVESGRALQVDDGVLAVPVDKRTTLELVLTRPLAVTVRGVTTEVHEVRVHVDESREAARTARRLMTSGAADPA
;
A
#
# COMPACT_ATOMS: atom_id res chain seq x y z
N MET A 1 -9.89 10.33 29.15
CA MET A 1 -10.57 9.07 28.88
C MET A 1 -11.02 8.90 27.43
N LYS A 2 -11.75 9.82 26.79
CA LYS A 2 -12.25 9.67 25.40
C LYS A 2 -11.14 9.48 24.34
N ARG A 3 -9.96 10.11 24.47
CA ARG A 3 -8.83 9.96 23.53
C ARG A 3 -8.18 8.57 23.63
N ALA A 4 -7.95 8.07 24.85
CA ALA A 4 -7.38 6.74 25.08
C ALA A 4 -8.31 5.62 24.56
N TRP A 5 -9.62 5.75 24.79
CA TRP A 5 -10.63 4.84 24.27
C TRP A 5 -10.64 4.80 22.72
N ARG A 6 -10.63 5.99 22.08
CA ARG A 6 -10.58 6.07 20.60
C ARG A 6 -9.29 5.45 20.04
N PHE A 7 -8.17 5.65 20.73
CA PHE A 7 -6.90 5.04 20.35
C PHE A 7 -6.93 3.51 20.47
N LEU A 8 -7.47 2.99 21.58
CA LEU A 8 -7.62 1.55 21.78
C LEU A 8 -8.53 0.92 20.71
N VAL A 9 -9.68 1.54 20.44
CA VAL A 9 -10.58 1.07 19.37
C VAL A 9 -9.90 1.11 18.01
N PHE A 10 -9.13 2.14 17.72
CA PHE A 10 -8.36 2.24 16.48
C PHE A 10 -7.33 1.10 16.36
N LEU A 11 -6.61 0.78 17.44
CA LEU A 11 -5.66 -0.34 17.44
C LEU A 11 -6.36 -1.68 17.20
N LEU A 12 -7.43 -1.96 17.93
CA LEU A 12 -8.19 -3.21 17.80
C LEU A 12 -8.78 -3.38 16.39
N VAL A 13 -9.34 -2.31 15.82
CA VAL A 13 -9.87 -2.35 14.44
C VAL A 13 -8.76 -2.55 13.42
N THR A 14 -7.60 -1.93 13.62
CA THR A 14 -6.45 -2.09 12.71
C THR A 14 -5.93 -3.53 12.77
N GLU A 15 -5.78 -4.07 13.97
CA GLU A 15 -5.33 -5.44 14.19
C GLU A 15 -6.31 -6.46 13.59
N TRP A 16 -7.61 -6.30 13.85
CA TRP A 16 -8.63 -7.16 13.25
C TRP A 16 -8.56 -7.17 11.71
N ARG A 17 -8.35 -6.00 11.09
CA ARG A 17 -8.19 -5.90 9.64
C ARG A 17 -6.98 -6.67 9.14
N MET A 18 -5.85 -6.60 9.85
CA MET A 18 -4.63 -7.35 9.48
C MET A 18 -4.88 -8.87 9.45
N TYR A 19 -5.67 -9.40 10.39
CA TYR A 19 -6.04 -10.83 10.37
C TYR A 19 -6.96 -11.17 9.19
N VAL A 20 -7.92 -10.31 8.86
CA VAL A 20 -8.76 -10.48 7.68
C VAL A 20 -7.92 -10.44 6.40
N ASP A 21 -6.95 -9.53 6.32
CA ASP A 21 -6.07 -9.40 5.16
C ASP A 21 -5.10 -10.59 5.05
N LEU A 22 -4.66 -11.14 6.18
CA LEU A 22 -3.91 -12.40 6.20
C LEU A 22 -4.74 -13.56 5.62
N VAL A 23 -6.00 -13.70 6.03
CA VAL A 23 -6.90 -14.73 5.48
C VAL A 23 -7.09 -14.54 3.97
N ARG A 24 -7.27 -13.29 3.51
CA ARG A 24 -7.38 -12.98 2.07
C ARG A 24 -6.08 -13.32 1.31
N LEU A 25 -4.92 -13.00 1.88
CA LEU A 25 -3.63 -13.37 1.31
C LEU A 25 -3.50 -14.88 1.14
N LEU A 26 -3.81 -15.66 2.18
CA LEU A 26 -3.77 -17.13 2.15
C LEU A 26 -4.77 -17.70 1.15
N ALA A 27 -5.95 -17.09 1.03
CA ALA A 27 -6.96 -17.45 0.03
C ALA A 27 -6.62 -16.93 -1.38
N ARG A 28 -5.48 -16.25 -1.58
CA ARG A 28 -5.06 -15.60 -2.84
C ARG A 28 -6.13 -14.66 -3.42
N ARG A 29 -6.86 -13.97 -2.55
CA ARG A 29 -7.92 -13.03 -2.92
C ARG A 29 -7.42 -11.60 -2.77
N SER A 30 -6.96 -10.99 -3.85
CA SER A 30 -6.73 -9.54 -3.92
C SER A 30 -8.06 -8.80 -4.03
N ASP A 31 -8.09 -7.58 -3.50
CA ASP A 31 -9.25 -6.69 -3.55
C ASP A 31 -9.25 -5.91 -4.88
N VAL A 32 -9.52 -6.63 -5.98
CA VAL A 32 -9.57 -6.08 -7.34
C VAL A 32 -10.99 -6.24 -7.87
N PRO A 33 -11.75 -5.14 -8.06
CA PRO A 33 -13.07 -5.17 -8.67
C PRO A 33 -13.03 -5.67 -10.12
N ALA A 34 -14.16 -6.20 -10.59
CA ALA A 34 -14.30 -6.59 -11.99
C ALA A 34 -14.10 -5.36 -12.91
N GLY A 35 -13.29 -5.50 -13.95
CA GLY A 35 -12.95 -4.43 -14.89
C GLY A 35 -11.82 -3.50 -14.46
N ALA A 36 -11.25 -3.64 -13.26
CA ALA A 36 -10.05 -2.95 -12.86
C ALA A 36 -8.80 -3.80 -13.07
N GLU A 37 -7.68 -3.17 -13.43
CA GLU A 37 -6.39 -3.83 -13.56
C GLU A 37 -5.53 -3.51 -12.32
N PRO A 38 -4.97 -4.54 -11.65
CA PRO A 38 -4.11 -4.31 -10.49
C PRO A 38 -2.77 -3.73 -10.92
N VAL A 39 -2.30 -2.74 -10.19
CA VAL A 39 -0.99 -2.11 -10.34
C VAL A 39 -0.21 -2.33 -9.04
N PRO A 40 0.61 -3.40 -8.96
CA PRO A 40 1.36 -3.76 -7.77
C PRO A 40 2.42 -2.71 -7.39
N TYR A 41 2.70 -2.58 -6.09
CA TYR A 41 3.73 -1.66 -5.56
C TYR A 41 4.54 -2.26 -4.41
N VAL A 42 4.38 -3.55 -4.14
CA VAL A 42 4.95 -4.23 -2.97
C VAL A 42 6.44 -4.50 -3.12
N GLY A 43 6.95 -4.60 -4.36
CA GLY A 43 8.34 -4.99 -4.65
C GLY A 43 9.38 -4.20 -3.87
N GLY A 44 9.17 -2.89 -3.70
CA GLY A 44 10.07 -2.02 -2.95
C GLY A 44 10.20 -2.34 -1.46
N VAL A 45 9.21 -2.99 -0.85
CA VAL A 45 9.21 -3.35 0.59
C VAL A 45 9.10 -4.85 0.84
N ALA A 46 8.90 -5.66 -0.20
CA ALA A 46 8.69 -7.11 -0.07
C ALA A 46 9.82 -7.80 0.71
N LEU A 47 11.08 -7.48 0.38
CA LEU A 47 12.24 -8.05 1.06
C LEU A 47 12.25 -7.74 2.56
N LEU A 48 11.91 -6.51 2.92
CA LEU A 48 11.83 -6.08 4.32
C LEU A 48 10.72 -6.82 5.07
N LEU A 49 9.52 -6.92 4.49
CA LEU A 49 8.37 -7.59 5.08
C LEU A 49 8.63 -9.09 5.31
N TRP A 50 9.14 -9.76 4.29
CA TRP A 50 9.50 -11.18 4.40
C TRP A 50 10.72 -11.39 5.31
N GLY A 51 11.68 -10.46 5.32
CA GLY A 51 12.81 -10.47 6.23
C GLY A 51 12.35 -10.43 7.70
N PHE A 52 11.49 -9.51 8.06
CA PHE A 52 10.92 -9.45 9.41
C PHE A 52 10.16 -10.72 9.79
N THR A 53 9.34 -11.25 8.87
CA THR A 53 8.61 -12.49 9.10
C THR A 53 9.57 -13.66 9.35
N THR A 54 10.63 -13.77 8.54
CA THR A 54 11.64 -14.84 8.69
C THR A 54 12.39 -14.73 10.01
N VAL A 55 12.81 -13.53 10.39
CA VAL A 55 13.48 -13.29 11.68
C VAL A 55 12.56 -13.65 12.84
N SER A 56 11.28 -13.26 12.81
CA SER A 56 10.30 -13.61 13.85
C SER A 56 10.10 -15.12 13.97
N VAL A 57 10.11 -15.87 12.86
CA VAL A 57 10.04 -17.34 12.89
C VAL A 57 11.30 -17.94 13.50
N ILE A 58 12.48 -17.46 13.10
CA ILE A 58 13.76 -17.94 13.67
C ILE A 58 13.81 -17.67 15.17
N GLU A 59 13.41 -16.48 15.59
CA GLU A 59 13.38 -16.06 16.98
C GLU A 59 12.43 -16.95 17.82
N LEU A 60 11.22 -17.21 17.32
CA LEU A 60 10.26 -18.12 17.94
C LEU A 60 10.87 -19.51 18.15
N VAL A 61 11.47 -20.09 17.10
CA VAL A 61 12.10 -21.42 17.17
C VAL A 61 13.30 -21.43 18.13
N ALA A 62 14.14 -20.40 18.08
CA ALA A 62 15.29 -20.27 18.95
C ALA A 62 14.88 -20.19 20.42
N LEU A 63 13.90 -19.35 20.75
CA LEU A 63 13.36 -19.23 22.11
C LEU A 63 12.77 -20.54 22.61
N HIS A 64 12.05 -21.24 21.76
CA HIS A 64 11.44 -22.53 22.11
C HIS A 64 12.48 -23.63 22.40
N LEU A 65 13.58 -23.67 21.64
CA LEU A 65 14.56 -24.74 21.70
C LEU A 65 15.73 -24.51 22.69
N VAL A 66 16.16 -23.23 22.84
CA VAL A 66 17.44 -22.93 23.49
C VAL A 66 17.28 -22.58 24.97
N ILE A 67 16.15 -22.01 25.37
CA ILE A 67 15.97 -21.54 26.75
C ILE A 67 15.24 -22.61 27.58
N PRO A 68 15.88 -23.13 28.65
CA PRO A 68 15.24 -24.03 29.61
C PRO A 68 14.39 -23.17 30.57
N TRP A 69 13.16 -22.91 30.16
CA TRP A 69 12.22 -22.11 30.95
C TRP A 69 11.25 -23.02 31.71
N GLU A 70 10.75 -22.53 32.82
CA GLU A 70 9.57 -23.10 33.46
C GLU A 70 8.40 -23.10 32.47
N ASP A 71 7.53 -24.10 32.55
CA ASP A 71 6.49 -24.35 31.52
C ASP A 71 5.61 -23.10 31.23
N ASP A 72 5.24 -22.34 32.25
CA ASP A 72 4.40 -21.15 32.09
C ASP A 72 5.11 -20.03 31.31
N VAL A 73 6.41 -19.82 31.57
CA VAL A 73 7.22 -18.79 30.89
C VAL A 73 7.43 -19.16 29.41
N ARG A 74 7.72 -20.44 29.16
CA ARG A 74 7.86 -20.93 27.80
C ARG A 74 6.56 -20.80 27.01
N LEU A 75 5.43 -21.19 27.61
CA LEU A 75 4.12 -21.05 27.00
C LEU A 75 3.81 -19.58 26.63
N ALA A 76 4.09 -18.66 27.56
CA ALA A 76 3.89 -17.22 27.31
C ALA A 76 4.77 -16.71 26.15
N ALA A 77 6.04 -17.15 26.07
CA ALA A 77 6.95 -16.78 25.00
C ALA A 77 6.50 -17.34 23.64
N ASP A 78 6.07 -18.60 23.62
CA ASP A 78 5.56 -19.25 22.39
C ASP A 78 4.31 -18.52 21.89
N VAL A 79 3.36 -18.18 22.76
CA VAL A 79 2.15 -17.42 22.40
C VAL A 79 2.51 -16.05 21.83
N LEU A 80 3.42 -15.32 22.45
CA LEU A 80 3.88 -14.02 21.97
C LEU A 80 4.63 -14.14 20.63
N GLY A 81 5.47 -15.13 20.47
CA GLY A 81 6.20 -15.39 19.23
C GLY A 81 5.28 -15.76 18.07
N ILE A 82 4.32 -16.67 18.30
CA ILE A 82 3.29 -17.00 17.29
C ILE A 82 2.49 -15.75 16.91
N TRP A 83 2.06 -14.96 17.90
CA TRP A 83 1.35 -13.73 17.65
C TRP A 83 2.17 -12.74 16.82
N SER A 84 3.48 -12.60 17.11
CA SER A 84 4.40 -11.77 16.32
C SER A 84 4.50 -12.21 14.86
N VAL A 85 4.65 -13.52 14.60
CA VAL A 85 4.67 -14.08 13.25
C VAL A 85 3.36 -13.81 12.51
N VAL A 86 2.22 -14.07 13.16
CA VAL A 86 0.88 -13.82 12.58
C VAL A 86 0.71 -12.33 12.28
N TRP A 87 1.20 -11.45 13.14
CA TRP A 87 1.18 -10.00 12.95
C TRP A 87 2.03 -9.56 11.74
N CYS A 88 3.26 -10.07 11.62
CA CYS A 88 4.13 -9.81 10.47
C CYS A 88 3.50 -10.28 9.15
N LEU A 89 2.89 -11.47 9.16
CA LEU A 89 2.17 -12.00 7.99
C LEU A 89 0.94 -11.15 7.66
N GLY A 90 0.19 -10.67 8.65
CA GLY A 90 -0.94 -9.76 8.46
C GLY A 90 -0.51 -8.42 7.86
N LEU A 91 0.61 -7.85 8.35
CA LEU A 91 1.21 -6.66 7.79
C LEU A 91 1.64 -6.87 6.34
N THR A 92 2.25 -8.00 6.03
CA THR A 92 2.59 -8.38 4.66
C THR A 92 1.32 -8.51 3.81
N GLY A 93 0.28 -9.16 4.34
CA GLY A 93 -1.00 -9.36 3.67
C GLY A 93 -1.64 -8.08 3.17
N CYS A 94 -1.69 -7.03 4.00
CA CYS A 94 -2.34 -5.77 3.62
C CYS A 94 -1.65 -5.07 2.42
N HIS A 95 -0.37 -5.31 2.18
CA HIS A 95 0.33 -4.77 1.02
C HIS A 95 -0.01 -5.53 -0.27
N TYR A 96 -0.17 -6.85 -0.20
CA TYR A 96 -0.51 -7.67 -1.37
C TYR A 96 -1.99 -7.64 -1.73
N VAL A 97 -2.87 -7.50 -0.72
CA VAL A 97 -4.33 -7.53 -0.91
C VAL A 97 -4.85 -6.26 -1.59
N TYR A 98 -4.21 -5.11 -1.36
CA TYR A 98 -4.67 -3.82 -1.87
C TYR A 98 -3.67 -3.17 -2.83
N PRO A 99 -3.52 -3.68 -4.07
CA PRO A 99 -2.73 -2.99 -5.10
C PRO A 99 -3.38 -1.64 -5.46
N HIS A 100 -2.66 -0.75 -6.11
CA HIS A 100 -3.27 0.34 -6.84
C HIS A 100 -4.14 -0.24 -7.97
N LEU A 101 -5.13 0.48 -8.42
CA LEU A 101 -6.02 0.01 -9.49
C LEU A 101 -6.05 0.99 -10.67
N ALA A 102 -5.87 0.46 -11.85
CA ALA A 102 -6.20 1.15 -13.08
C ALA A 102 -7.64 0.77 -13.46
N THR A 103 -8.58 1.69 -13.28
CA THR A 103 -9.99 1.55 -13.61
C THR A 103 -10.31 2.24 -14.94
N ALA A 104 -11.54 2.13 -15.44
CA ALA A 104 -11.97 2.88 -16.63
C ALA A 104 -11.89 4.40 -16.41
N ASP A 105 -12.15 4.87 -15.18
CA ASP A 105 -12.27 6.30 -14.86
C ASP A 105 -10.92 6.94 -14.47
N GLY A 106 -9.95 6.16 -13.98
CA GLY A 106 -8.70 6.72 -13.49
C GLY A 106 -7.79 5.72 -12.78
N LEU A 107 -6.66 6.23 -12.29
CA LEU A 107 -5.74 5.50 -11.44
C LEU A 107 -6.11 5.74 -9.96
N GLU A 108 -6.53 4.70 -9.29
CA GLU A 108 -6.81 4.69 -7.85
C GLU A 108 -5.53 4.38 -7.07
N LEU A 109 -5.05 5.33 -6.30
CA LEU A 109 -3.90 5.18 -5.43
C LEU A 109 -4.35 4.68 -4.06
N ARG A 110 -4.04 3.44 -3.74
CA ARG A 110 -4.40 2.78 -2.49
C ARG A 110 -3.21 2.71 -1.55
N LEU A 111 -3.46 2.96 -0.27
CA LEU A 111 -2.47 2.88 0.80
C LEU A 111 -2.89 1.76 1.76
N GLN A 112 -2.70 0.50 1.34
CA GLN A 112 -3.02 -0.70 2.14
C GLN A 112 -4.48 -0.71 2.65
N ARG A 113 -5.42 -0.16 1.86
CA ARG A 113 -6.83 -0.05 2.22
C ARG A 113 -7.72 -0.23 1.00
N HIS A 114 -8.92 -0.73 1.25
CA HIS A 114 -9.95 -0.90 0.23
C HIS A 114 -10.32 0.43 -0.49
N ARG A 115 -10.43 1.53 0.25
CA ARG A 115 -10.73 2.84 -0.34
C ARG A 115 -9.46 3.51 -0.85
N PRO A 116 -9.46 4.08 -2.06
CA PRO A 116 -8.34 4.84 -2.57
C PRO A 116 -8.08 6.06 -1.67
N ALA A 117 -6.80 6.38 -1.51
CA ALA A 117 -6.40 7.64 -0.86
C ALA A 117 -6.59 8.82 -1.81
N VAL A 118 -6.32 8.60 -3.10
CA VAL A 118 -6.49 9.57 -4.19
C VAL A 118 -6.87 8.80 -5.44
N THR A 119 -7.79 9.37 -6.23
CA THR A 119 -8.09 8.90 -7.59
C THR A 119 -7.62 9.97 -8.58
N VAL A 120 -6.84 9.56 -9.56
CA VAL A 120 -6.33 10.43 -10.64
C VAL A 120 -7.12 10.11 -11.90
N PRO A 121 -8.08 10.96 -12.31
CA PRO A 121 -8.89 10.72 -13.50
C PRO A 121 -8.05 10.76 -14.77
N TRP A 122 -8.32 9.87 -15.74
CA TRP A 122 -7.55 9.83 -16.98
C TRP A 122 -7.69 11.09 -17.82
N ASP A 123 -8.83 11.77 -17.79
CA ASP A 123 -9.07 13.03 -18.50
C ASP A 123 -8.19 14.21 -17.99
N ALA A 124 -7.69 14.08 -16.76
CA ALA A 124 -6.75 15.03 -16.20
C ALA A 124 -5.29 14.72 -16.52
N VAL A 125 -4.98 13.51 -17.06
CA VAL A 125 -3.60 13.09 -17.34
C VAL A 125 -3.22 13.45 -18.77
N GLY A 126 -2.20 14.30 -18.92
CA GLY A 126 -1.66 14.69 -20.24
C GLY A 126 -0.51 13.77 -20.69
N ALA A 127 0.31 13.31 -19.77
CA ALA A 127 1.45 12.44 -20.12
C ALA A 127 1.78 11.45 -18.99
N VAL A 128 2.18 10.24 -19.39
CA VAL A 128 2.67 9.19 -18.48
C VAL A 128 4.12 8.91 -18.80
N ARG A 129 4.98 9.07 -17.80
CA ARG A 129 6.44 8.88 -17.92
C ARG A 129 6.92 7.81 -16.94
N VAL A 130 7.79 6.94 -17.40
CA VAL A 130 8.52 6.01 -16.53
C VAL A 130 9.80 6.72 -16.12
N ARG A 131 9.87 7.10 -14.86
CA ARG A 131 11.03 7.83 -14.32
C ARG A 131 11.19 7.52 -12.83
N GLU A 132 12.34 7.00 -12.47
CA GLU A 132 12.68 6.78 -11.07
C GLU A 132 13.13 8.11 -10.43
N ARG A 133 12.55 8.39 -9.26
CA ARG A 133 12.92 9.54 -8.45
C ARG A 133 12.96 9.16 -6.98
N SER A 134 13.91 9.71 -6.26
CA SER A 134 13.98 9.65 -4.81
C SER A 134 13.22 10.83 -4.20
N VAL A 135 12.59 10.58 -3.06
CA VAL A 135 11.94 11.60 -2.23
C VAL A 135 12.58 11.62 -0.85
N GLU A 136 12.75 12.81 -0.29
CA GLU A 136 13.43 12.98 1.00
C GLU A 136 12.63 12.41 2.16
N SER A 137 11.32 12.59 2.13
CA SER A 137 10.42 12.14 3.19
C SER A 137 9.98 10.68 2.98
N GLY A 138 10.02 9.89 4.06
CA GLY A 138 9.49 8.52 4.08
C GLY A 138 7.97 8.42 4.28
N ARG A 139 7.22 9.51 4.05
CA ARG A 139 5.75 9.49 4.19
C ARG A 139 5.11 8.78 3.02
N ALA A 140 4.13 7.91 3.29
CA ALA A 140 3.42 7.15 2.26
C ALA A 140 2.61 8.03 1.30
N LEU A 141 2.20 9.23 1.72
CA LEU A 141 1.50 10.22 0.91
C LEU A 141 1.99 11.61 1.31
N GLN A 142 2.47 12.39 0.34
CA GLN A 142 2.95 13.75 0.57
C GLN A 142 2.69 14.64 -0.64
N VAL A 143 2.48 15.93 -0.37
CA VAL A 143 2.41 16.97 -1.39
C VAL A 143 3.51 17.96 -1.11
N ASP A 144 4.30 18.26 -2.12
CA ASP A 144 5.38 19.23 -2.08
C ASP A 144 5.46 19.93 -3.45
N ASP A 145 5.52 21.25 -3.46
CA ASP A 145 5.60 22.09 -4.66
C ASP A 145 4.60 21.69 -5.79
N GLY A 146 3.34 21.43 -5.42
CA GLY A 146 2.30 21.02 -6.37
C GLY A 146 2.49 19.60 -6.94
N VAL A 147 3.35 18.78 -6.35
CA VAL A 147 3.58 17.38 -6.72
C VAL A 147 3.04 16.47 -5.64
N LEU A 148 2.11 15.60 -6.00
CA LEU A 148 1.68 14.52 -5.14
C LEU A 148 2.64 13.34 -5.29
N ALA A 149 3.28 12.92 -4.21
CA ALA A 149 4.13 11.73 -4.22
C ALA A 149 3.56 10.62 -3.33
N VAL A 150 3.52 9.40 -3.90
CA VAL A 150 3.17 8.14 -3.24
C VAL A 150 4.37 7.20 -3.35
N PRO A 151 5.40 7.42 -2.56
CA PRO A 151 6.62 6.63 -2.62
C PRO A 151 6.49 5.31 -1.85
N VAL A 152 7.26 4.32 -2.28
CA VAL A 152 7.61 3.13 -1.50
C VAL A 152 9.13 3.11 -1.37
N ASP A 153 9.63 2.90 -0.17
CA ASP A 153 11.06 2.99 0.16
C ASP A 153 11.72 4.28 -0.38
N LYS A 154 11.03 5.42 -0.20
CA LYS A 154 11.46 6.75 -0.68
C LYS A 154 11.68 6.85 -2.20
N ARG A 155 11.09 5.95 -2.99
CA ARG A 155 11.21 5.94 -4.45
C ARG A 155 9.86 6.00 -5.12
N THR A 156 9.80 6.66 -6.25
CA THR A 156 8.68 6.66 -7.19
C THR A 156 9.21 6.23 -8.56
N THR A 157 8.41 5.51 -9.35
CA THR A 157 8.83 4.91 -10.63
C THR A 157 7.97 5.32 -11.81
N LEU A 158 6.78 5.87 -11.53
CA LEU A 158 5.82 6.34 -12.53
C LEU A 158 5.44 7.79 -12.24
N GLU A 159 5.45 8.64 -13.26
CA GLU A 159 5.11 10.06 -13.23
C GLU A 159 3.92 10.32 -14.14
N LEU A 160 2.87 10.92 -13.60
CA LEU A 160 1.68 11.37 -14.31
C LEU A 160 1.68 12.90 -14.33
N VAL A 161 1.87 13.50 -15.50
CA VAL A 161 1.80 14.96 -15.69
C VAL A 161 0.36 15.32 -16.00
N LEU A 162 -0.22 16.21 -15.21
CA LEU A 162 -1.63 16.60 -15.35
C LEU A 162 -1.79 17.77 -16.32
N THR A 163 -2.87 17.76 -17.10
CA THR A 163 -3.28 18.85 -17.99
C THR A 163 -4.01 19.96 -17.26
N ARG A 164 -4.61 19.64 -16.11
CA ARG A 164 -5.31 20.57 -15.22
C ARG A 164 -4.98 20.25 -13.77
N PRO A 165 -4.96 21.23 -12.87
CA PRO A 165 -4.74 20.97 -11.45
C PRO A 165 -5.78 20.01 -10.89
N LEU A 166 -5.34 19.10 -10.04
CA LEU A 166 -6.18 18.17 -9.30
C LEU A 166 -6.18 18.56 -7.82
N ALA A 167 -7.34 18.80 -7.25
CA ALA A 167 -7.48 19.05 -5.82
C ALA A 167 -7.36 17.73 -5.05
N VAL A 168 -6.34 17.61 -4.20
CA VAL A 168 -6.11 16.43 -3.35
C VAL A 168 -6.13 16.82 -1.89
N THR A 169 -6.75 15.98 -1.04
CA THR A 169 -6.78 16.23 0.40
C THR A 169 -5.84 15.28 1.11
N VAL A 170 -4.77 15.84 1.67
CA VAL A 170 -3.78 15.09 2.45
C VAL A 170 -3.80 15.59 3.88
N ARG A 171 -4.07 14.70 4.84
CA ARG A 171 -4.14 15.03 6.29
C ARG A 171 -5.10 16.18 6.61
N GLY A 172 -6.20 16.32 5.86
CA GLY A 172 -7.19 17.37 6.07
C GLY A 172 -6.85 18.72 5.44
N VAL A 173 -5.73 18.83 4.72
CA VAL A 173 -5.37 20.00 3.91
C VAL A 173 -5.60 19.66 2.45
N THR A 174 -6.42 20.50 1.77
CA THR A 174 -6.67 20.38 0.34
C THR A 174 -5.68 21.27 -0.40
N THR A 175 -4.95 20.68 -1.35
CA THR A 175 -3.93 21.35 -2.16
C THR A 175 -4.12 20.97 -3.62
N GLU A 176 -3.89 21.88 -4.54
CA GLU A 176 -3.87 21.60 -5.97
C GLU A 176 -2.51 21.03 -6.37
N VAL A 177 -2.54 19.94 -7.18
CA VAL A 177 -1.33 19.32 -7.71
C VAL A 177 -1.39 19.27 -9.23
N HIS A 178 -0.24 19.41 -9.87
CA HIS A 178 -0.08 19.37 -11.33
C HIS A 178 0.69 18.13 -11.80
N GLU A 179 1.23 17.37 -10.87
CA GLU A 179 1.98 16.14 -11.13
C GLU A 179 1.72 15.11 -10.03
N VAL A 180 1.61 13.84 -10.42
CA VAL A 180 1.49 12.71 -9.49
C VAL A 180 2.63 11.74 -9.74
N ARG A 181 3.40 11.45 -8.70
CA ARG A 181 4.49 10.48 -8.72
C ARG A 181 4.12 9.30 -7.83
N VAL A 182 4.13 8.11 -8.38
CA VAL A 182 3.77 6.89 -7.65
C VAL A 182 4.83 5.81 -7.83
N HIS A 183 5.03 5.00 -6.80
CA HIS A 183 5.82 3.80 -6.92
C HIS A 183 4.94 2.66 -7.44
N VAL A 184 5.42 1.98 -8.48
CA VAL A 184 4.82 0.75 -9.02
C VAL A 184 5.93 -0.22 -9.41
N ASP A 185 5.69 -1.52 -9.22
CA ASP A 185 6.70 -2.56 -9.46
C ASP A 185 7.03 -2.68 -10.94
N GLU A 186 6.01 -2.79 -11.79
CA GLU A 186 6.09 -2.96 -13.23
C GLU A 186 5.80 -1.63 -13.96
N SER A 187 6.66 -0.63 -13.78
CA SER A 187 6.41 0.76 -14.24
C SER A 187 6.16 0.87 -15.75
N ARG A 188 6.81 0.04 -16.57
CA ARG A 188 6.59 0.03 -18.05
C ARG A 188 5.23 -0.55 -18.41
N GLU A 189 4.77 -1.56 -17.70
CA GLU A 189 3.46 -2.18 -17.90
C GLU A 189 2.36 -1.23 -17.41
N ALA A 190 2.49 -0.70 -16.21
CA ALA A 190 1.57 0.31 -15.68
C ALA A 190 1.44 1.53 -16.60
N ALA A 191 2.55 2.00 -17.20
CA ALA A 191 2.52 3.09 -18.17
C ALA A 191 1.79 2.70 -19.48
N ARG A 192 1.91 1.46 -19.94
CA ARG A 192 1.17 0.97 -21.12
C ARG A 192 -0.33 0.89 -20.83
N THR A 193 -0.71 0.31 -19.68
CA THR A 193 -2.09 0.24 -19.23
C THR A 193 -2.71 1.64 -19.10
N ALA A 194 -2.02 2.57 -18.43
CA ALA A 194 -2.49 3.95 -18.29
C ALA A 194 -2.74 4.62 -19.64
N ARG A 195 -1.78 4.55 -20.58
CA ARG A 195 -1.94 5.14 -21.93
C ARG A 195 -3.09 4.51 -22.72
N ARG A 196 -3.29 3.20 -22.60
CA ARG A 196 -4.41 2.51 -23.25
C ARG A 196 -5.74 3.01 -22.71
N LEU A 197 -5.90 3.11 -21.38
CA LEU A 197 -7.14 3.56 -20.75
C LEU A 197 -7.43 5.05 -21.03
N MET A 198 -6.40 5.91 -21.07
CA MET A 198 -6.54 7.31 -21.49
C MET A 198 -7.12 7.42 -22.92
N THR A 199 -6.66 6.58 -23.86
CA THR A 199 -7.18 6.62 -25.24
C THR A 199 -8.58 6.03 -25.37
N SER A 200 -8.93 5.03 -24.57
CA SER A 200 -10.26 4.43 -24.57
C SER A 200 -11.32 5.38 -23.99
N GLY A 201 -11.01 6.11 -22.92
CA GLY A 201 -11.90 7.10 -22.33
C GLY A 201 -12.14 8.35 -23.24
N ALA A 202 -11.17 8.66 -24.10
CA ALA A 202 -11.32 9.75 -25.08
C ALA A 202 -12.20 9.38 -26.30
N ALA A 203 -12.46 8.07 -26.51
CA ALA A 203 -13.19 7.57 -27.68
C ALA A 203 -14.71 7.38 -27.45
N ASP A 204 -15.19 7.56 -26.23
CA ASP A 204 -16.62 7.45 -25.88
C ASP A 204 -17.16 8.82 -25.34
N PRO A 205 -17.38 9.81 -26.20
CA PRO A 205 -18.11 11.00 -25.84
C PRO A 205 -19.62 10.65 -25.88
N ALA A 206 -20.23 10.49 -24.70
CA ALA A 206 -21.68 10.34 -24.56
C ALA A 206 -22.47 11.51 -25.17
#